data_9a3341f56b5687c8c5a3de176990325f
#
_entry.id   9a3341f56b5687c8c5a3de176990325f
#
_cell.length_a   1.000
_cell.length_b   1.000
_cell.length_c   1.000
_cell.angle_alpha   90.00
_cell.angle_beta   90.00
_cell.angle_gamma   90.00
#
_symmetry.space_group_name_H-M   'P 1'
#
loop_
_entity.id
_entity.type
_entity.pdbx_description
1 polymer ?
#
loop_
_entity_poly.entity_id
_entity_poly.type
_entity_poly.pdbx_seq_one_letter_code
_entity_poly.pdbx_strand_id
1 'polypeptide(L)'
;MNLASMTGFGRAQGEISERLTASVVVRSVNHKFLDVVIRTNVREELPELEAAVRTAVVDRLERGRVSVQVDFERTAPQPVRVVVNAEAMTSVIAQLAELPPAENVGQELGLGDLLGIPGLVSIESSSAGPQPEEAKGLASLTARAVDEMVAMRRTEAEALASQIRADLGD
;
A
#
# COMPACT_ATOMS: atom_id res chain seq x y z
N MET A 1 13.71 -9.99 -35.59
CA MET A 1 13.97 -8.86 -34.69
C MET A 1 12.69 -8.55 -33.94
N ASN A 2 12.67 -8.76 -32.61
CA ASN A 2 11.47 -8.41 -31.83
C ASN A 2 11.51 -6.91 -31.58
N LEU A 3 10.80 -6.13 -32.40
CA LEU A 3 10.61 -4.70 -32.15
C LEU A 3 9.64 -4.57 -30.96
N ALA A 4 10.06 -3.90 -29.92
CA ALA A 4 9.21 -3.51 -28.81
C ALA A 4 9.48 -2.06 -28.47
N SER A 5 8.44 -1.27 -28.26
CA SER A 5 8.59 0.07 -27.71
C SER A 5 9.28 0.01 -26.36
N MET A 6 10.08 1.02 -26.04
CA MET A 6 10.83 1.06 -24.78
C MET A 6 10.06 1.75 -23.65
N THR A 7 8.95 2.40 -24.00
CA THR A 7 8.00 2.96 -23.03
C THR A 7 6.80 2.01 -22.94
N GLY A 8 6.23 1.87 -21.76
CA GLY A 8 5.06 1.03 -21.57
C GLY A 8 4.34 1.35 -20.27
N PHE A 9 3.06 1.06 -20.28
CA PHE A 9 2.17 1.23 -19.15
C PHE A 9 1.29 -0.02 -19.02
N GLY A 10 1.09 -0.48 -17.79
CA GLY A 10 0.14 -1.54 -17.50
C GLY A 10 -0.46 -1.34 -16.11
N ARG A 11 -1.68 -1.80 -15.93
CA ARG A 11 -2.41 -1.69 -14.68
C ARG A 11 -3.16 -2.98 -14.40
N ALA A 12 -3.16 -3.40 -13.13
CA ALA A 12 -4.04 -4.45 -12.65
C ALA A 12 -4.59 -4.07 -11.29
N GLN A 13 -5.82 -4.46 -11.03
CA GLN A 13 -6.47 -4.29 -9.74
C GLN A 13 -7.22 -5.56 -9.38
N GLY A 14 -7.25 -5.90 -8.10
CA GLY A 14 -7.96 -7.07 -7.61
C GLY A 14 -7.77 -7.31 -6.13
N GLU A 15 -8.55 -8.23 -5.62
CA GLU A 15 -8.44 -8.71 -4.26
C GLU A 15 -7.17 -9.56 -4.12
N ILE A 16 -6.37 -9.28 -3.10
CA ILE A 16 -5.20 -10.08 -2.73
C ILE A 16 -5.45 -10.92 -1.49
N SER A 17 -6.47 -10.54 -0.72
CA SER A 17 -7.08 -11.32 0.38
C SER A 17 -8.51 -10.85 0.61
N GLU A 18 -9.27 -11.55 1.48
CA GLU A 18 -10.66 -11.21 1.83
C GLU A 18 -10.81 -9.78 2.41
N ARG A 19 -9.72 -9.22 2.94
CA ARG A 19 -9.71 -7.92 3.61
C ARG A 19 -8.98 -6.83 2.83
N LEU A 20 -8.28 -7.18 1.77
CA LEU A 20 -7.36 -6.27 1.10
C LEU A 20 -7.45 -6.39 -0.42
N THR A 21 -7.69 -5.26 -1.06
CA THR A 21 -7.57 -5.06 -2.49
C THR A 21 -6.27 -4.32 -2.80
N ALA A 22 -5.64 -4.61 -3.90
CA ALA A 22 -4.50 -3.84 -4.38
C ALA A 22 -4.72 -3.35 -5.80
N SER A 23 -4.19 -2.17 -6.09
CA SER A 23 -4.04 -1.63 -7.43
C SER A 23 -2.55 -1.54 -7.74
N VAL A 24 -2.13 -2.17 -8.83
CA VAL A 24 -0.74 -2.18 -9.29
C VAL A 24 -0.67 -1.43 -10.61
N VAL A 25 0.17 -0.40 -10.66
CA VAL A 25 0.47 0.37 -11.89
C VAL A 25 1.95 0.20 -12.21
N VAL A 26 2.24 -0.28 -13.40
CA VAL A 26 3.60 -0.50 -13.89
C VAL A 26 3.88 0.46 -15.03
N ARG A 27 5.00 1.17 -14.95
CA ARG A 27 5.51 2.04 -16.01
C ARG A 27 6.94 1.66 -16.32
N SER A 28 7.28 1.58 -17.59
CA SER A 28 8.66 1.34 -18.01
C SER A 28 9.15 2.43 -18.94
N VAL A 29 10.45 2.74 -18.82
CA VAL A 29 11.17 3.61 -19.75
C VAL A 29 12.45 2.91 -20.20
N ASN A 30 13.02 3.39 -21.31
CA ASN A 30 14.26 2.82 -21.82
C ASN A 30 15.39 2.98 -20.82
N HIS A 31 16.05 1.86 -20.50
CA HIS A 31 17.26 1.84 -19.71
C HIS A 31 18.11 0.62 -20.08
N LYS A 32 19.43 0.74 -19.97
CA LYS A 32 20.38 -0.32 -20.38
C LYS A 32 20.26 -1.56 -19.53
N PHE A 33 20.05 -1.41 -18.23
CA PHE A 33 19.90 -2.47 -17.26
C PHE A 33 18.47 -2.50 -16.71
N LEU A 34 18.07 -3.61 -16.12
CA LEU A 34 16.81 -3.69 -15.39
C LEU A 34 16.97 -2.99 -14.04
N ASP A 35 16.21 -1.91 -13.85
CA ASP A 35 16.13 -1.16 -12.61
C ASP A 35 14.67 -1.10 -12.16
N VAL A 36 14.37 -1.67 -11.00
CA VAL A 36 13.00 -1.78 -10.48
C VAL A 36 12.84 -0.92 -9.25
N VAL A 37 11.99 0.09 -9.35
CA VAL A 37 11.62 0.99 -8.26
C VAL A 37 10.20 0.70 -7.84
N ILE A 38 9.99 0.33 -6.57
CA ILE A 38 8.70 0.02 -6.00
C ILE A 38 8.29 1.15 -5.07
N ARG A 39 7.03 1.57 -5.13
CA ARG A 39 6.42 2.56 -4.25
C ARG A 39 5.09 2.04 -3.75
N THR A 40 4.79 2.26 -2.48
CA THR A 40 3.54 1.88 -1.85
C THR A 40 2.90 3.06 -1.14
N ASN A 41 1.60 2.98 -0.89
CA ASN A 41 0.87 3.94 -0.07
C ASN A 41 0.92 3.61 1.44
N VAL A 42 1.56 2.50 1.83
CA VAL A 42 1.81 2.14 3.23
C VAL A 42 3.19 2.60 3.67
N ARG A 43 3.32 2.95 4.95
CA ARG A 43 4.58 3.48 5.52
C ARG A 43 5.49 2.40 6.10
N GLU A 44 4.94 1.23 6.31
CA GLU A 44 5.66 0.08 6.85
C GLU A 44 6.57 -0.52 5.78
N GLU A 45 7.74 -0.98 6.20
CA GLU A 45 8.62 -1.77 5.34
C GLU A 45 8.01 -3.16 5.14
N LEU A 46 7.85 -3.58 3.90
CA LEU A 46 7.21 -4.84 3.51
C LEU A 46 8.15 -5.68 2.62
N PRO A 47 9.26 -6.19 3.17
CA PRO A 47 10.33 -6.80 2.37
C PRO A 47 9.85 -8.03 1.57
N GLU A 48 8.94 -8.84 2.12
CA GLU A 48 8.41 -10.02 1.43
C GLU A 48 7.49 -9.64 0.27
N LEU A 49 6.68 -8.60 0.43
CA LEU A 49 5.81 -8.09 -0.63
C LEU A 49 6.64 -7.40 -1.73
N GLU A 50 7.63 -6.62 -1.34
CA GLU A 50 8.56 -6.00 -2.30
C GLU A 50 9.35 -7.04 -3.09
N ALA A 51 9.83 -8.09 -2.43
CA ALA A 51 10.51 -9.20 -3.08
C ALA A 51 9.59 -9.92 -4.08
N ALA A 52 8.33 -10.14 -3.72
CA ALA A 52 7.33 -10.76 -4.59
C ALA A 52 7.05 -9.90 -5.84
N VAL A 53 6.89 -8.58 -5.66
CA VAL A 53 6.71 -7.62 -6.76
C VAL A 53 7.95 -7.61 -7.67
N ARG A 54 9.14 -7.53 -7.09
CA ARG A 54 10.41 -7.52 -7.82
C ARG A 54 10.59 -8.78 -8.64
N THR A 55 10.34 -9.95 -8.05
CA THR A 55 10.42 -11.24 -8.75
C THR A 55 9.45 -11.27 -9.93
N ALA A 56 8.21 -10.87 -9.74
CA ALA A 56 7.20 -10.85 -10.80
C ALA A 56 7.60 -9.96 -12.00
N VAL A 57 8.36 -8.88 -11.75
CA VAL A 57 8.89 -8.00 -12.81
C VAL A 57 10.11 -8.64 -13.49
N VAL A 58 11.08 -9.17 -12.70
CA VAL A 58 12.34 -9.74 -13.21
C VAL A 58 12.08 -10.98 -14.08
N ASP A 59 11.08 -11.80 -13.73
CA ASP A 59 10.69 -12.98 -14.51
C ASP A 59 10.18 -12.64 -15.92
N ARG A 60 9.81 -11.39 -16.17
CA ARG A 60 9.16 -10.95 -17.42
C ARG A 60 9.95 -9.94 -18.23
N LEU A 61 10.92 -9.28 -17.62
CA LEU A 61 11.66 -8.17 -18.22
C LEU A 61 13.17 -8.34 -18.00
N GLU A 62 13.92 -8.23 -19.08
CA GLU A 62 15.39 -8.34 -19.07
C GLU A 62 16.09 -6.98 -18.90
N ARG A 63 15.42 -5.88 -19.30
CA ARG A 63 15.98 -4.52 -19.29
C ARG A 63 14.91 -3.46 -19.22
N GLY A 64 15.32 -2.28 -18.80
CA GLY A 64 14.47 -1.10 -18.67
C GLY A 64 14.41 -0.60 -17.24
N ARG A 65 14.06 0.66 -17.05
CA ARG A 65 13.71 1.19 -15.73
C ARG A 65 12.22 1.04 -15.54
N VAL A 66 11.83 0.27 -14.54
CA VAL A 66 10.45 -0.09 -14.24
C VAL A 66 10.04 0.53 -12.91
N SER A 67 9.03 1.38 -12.93
CA SER A 67 8.41 1.92 -11.73
C SER A 67 7.11 1.17 -11.48
N VAL A 68 7.00 0.56 -10.31
CA VAL A 68 5.80 -0.14 -9.84
C VAL A 68 5.20 0.65 -8.69
N GLN A 69 3.99 1.14 -8.88
CA GLN A 69 3.19 1.75 -7.84
C GLN A 69 2.19 0.71 -7.34
N VAL A 70 2.18 0.46 -6.04
CA VAL A 70 1.23 -0.46 -5.40
C VAL A 70 0.43 0.31 -4.37
N ASP A 71 -0.87 0.41 -4.60
CA ASP A 71 -1.79 1.05 -3.68
C ASP A 71 -2.71 -0.01 -3.07
N PHE A 72 -2.67 -0.12 -1.76
CA PHE A 72 -3.50 -1.02 -0.99
C PHE A 72 -4.76 -0.30 -0.51
N GLU A 73 -5.89 -0.95 -0.67
CA GLU A 73 -7.19 -0.50 -0.21
C GLU A 73 -7.86 -1.61 0.61
N ARG A 74 -8.40 -1.27 1.76
CA ARG A 74 -9.09 -2.24 2.62
C ARG A 74 -10.53 -2.39 2.20
N THR A 75 -10.96 -3.62 2.09
CA THR A 75 -12.34 -3.98 1.71
C THR A 75 -13.29 -3.97 2.91
N ALA A 76 -12.76 -4.18 4.13
CA ALA A 76 -13.56 -4.22 5.36
C ALA A 76 -13.18 -3.11 6.36
N PRO A 77 -14.14 -2.58 7.14
CA PRO A 77 -13.85 -1.67 8.24
C PRO A 77 -12.89 -2.33 9.24
N GLN A 78 -11.94 -1.56 9.75
CA GLN A 78 -11.05 -2.04 10.78
C GLN A 78 -11.79 -2.23 12.09
N PRO A 79 -11.58 -3.32 12.82
CA PRO A 79 -11.98 -3.40 14.20
C PRO A 79 -11.22 -2.33 15.01
N VAL A 80 -11.96 -1.40 15.55
CA VAL A 80 -11.41 -0.38 16.45
C VAL A 80 -11.31 -1.01 17.83
N ARG A 81 -10.12 -1.04 18.41
CA ARG A 81 -9.90 -1.47 19.78
C ARG A 81 -9.76 -0.24 20.66
N VAL A 82 -10.66 -0.11 21.61
CA VAL A 82 -10.52 0.89 22.66
C VAL A 82 -9.64 0.28 23.76
N VAL A 83 -8.53 0.93 24.04
CA VAL A 83 -7.59 0.54 25.10
C VAL A 83 -7.70 1.57 26.23
N VAL A 84 -8.04 1.08 27.41
CA VAL A 84 -8.09 1.90 28.63
C VAL A 84 -6.81 1.63 29.43
N ASN A 85 -6.09 2.70 29.74
CA ASN A 85 -4.93 2.62 30.64
C ASN A 85 -5.42 2.57 32.09
N ALA A 86 -5.66 1.37 32.59
CA ALA A 86 -6.20 1.15 33.91
C ALA A 86 -5.26 1.63 35.02
N GLU A 87 -3.95 1.56 34.79
CA GLU A 87 -2.93 2.00 35.76
C GLU A 87 -2.93 3.53 35.91
N ALA A 88 -2.94 4.24 34.80
CA ALA A 88 -3.06 5.69 34.79
C ALA A 88 -4.41 6.16 35.36
N MET A 89 -5.51 5.45 35.06
CA MET A 89 -6.83 5.75 35.61
C MET A 89 -6.84 5.60 37.15
N THR A 90 -6.30 4.52 37.66
CA THR A 90 -6.20 4.29 39.10
C THR A 90 -5.36 5.37 39.79
N SER A 91 -4.24 5.78 39.17
CA SER A 91 -3.38 6.84 39.70
C SER A 91 -4.09 8.20 39.73
N VAL A 92 -4.84 8.55 38.69
CA VAL A 92 -5.61 9.81 38.63
C VAL A 92 -6.68 9.82 39.74
N ILE A 93 -7.44 8.74 39.87
CA ILE A 93 -8.48 8.64 40.91
C ILE A 93 -7.88 8.77 42.32
N ALA A 94 -6.75 8.10 42.58
CA ALA A 94 -6.08 8.17 43.88
C ALA A 94 -5.60 9.60 44.19
N GLN A 95 -5.01 10.30 43.23
CA GLN A 95 -4.55 11.67 43.41
C GLN A 95 -5.71 12.66 43.62
N LEU A 96 -6.80 12.47 42.90
CA LEU A 96 -8.00 13.28 43.09
C LEU A 96 -8.65 13.09 44.45
N ALA A 97 -8.59 11.87 45.02
CA ALA A 97 -9.09 11.58 46.36
C ALA A 97 -8.28 12.24 47.47
N GLU A 98 -7.00 12.59 47.22
CA GLU A 98 -6.13 13.28 48.17
C GLU A 98 -6.29 14.82 48.15
N LEU A 99 -7.00 15.35 47.15
CA LEU A 99 -7.25 16.79 47.05
C LEU A 99 -8.26 17.25 48.13
N PRO A 100 -7.98 18.41 48.81
CA PRO A 100 -8.93 18.96 49.75
C PRO A 100 -10.23 19.37 49.01
N PRO A 101 -11.41 19.20 49.62
CA PRO A 101 -12.67 19.63 49.03
C PRO A 101 -12.64 21.12 48.72
N ALA A 102 -12.75 21.48 47.44
CA ALA A 102 -12.82 22.84 46.98
C ALA A 102 -14.28 23.32 47.04
N GLU A 103 -14.52 24.47 47.66
CA GLU A 103 -15.88 25.01 47.94
C GLU A 103 -16.76 25.22 46.69
N ASN A 104 -16.23 25.11 45.46
CA ASN A 104 -16.95 25.37 44.22
C ASN A 104 -16.72 24.32 43.12
N VAL A 105 -16.12 23.17 43.43
CA VAL A 105 -15.92 22.08 42.46
C VAL A 105 -16.86 20.95 42.85
N GLY A 106 -17.84 20.65 42.00
CA GLY A 106 -18.69 19.48 42.17
C GLY A 106 -17.86 18.22 42.23
N GLN A 107 -18.00 17.44 43.29
CA GLN A 107 -17.21 16.23 43.56
C GLN A 107 -17.66 15.00 42.72
N GLU A 108 -18.54 15.18 41.76
CA GLU A 108 -18.99 14.08 40.89
C GLU A 108 -18.13 14.05 39.62
N LEU A 109 -17.09 13.23 39.65
CA LEU A 109 -16.35 12.86 38.44
C LEU A 109 -17.17 11.82 37.68
N GLY A 110 -17.69 12.22 36.52
CA GLY A 110 -18.32 11.33 35.61
C GLY A 110 -17.32 10.55 34.75
N LEU A 111 -17.73 9.42 34.24
CA LEU A 111 -16.90 8.66 33.28
C LEU A 111 -16.48 9.51 32.06
N GLY A 112 -17.36 10.45 31.64
CA GLY A 112 -17.06 11.37 30.55
C GLY A 112 -15.88 12.29 30.83
N ASP A 113 -15.70 12.74 32.08
CA ASP A 113 -14.60 13.62 32.47
C ASP A 113 -13.26 12.87 32.43
N LEU A 114 -13.27 11.59 32.84
CA LEU A 114 -12.09 10.71 32.78
C LEU A 114 -11.71 10.40 31.32
N LEU A 115 -12.71 10.21 30.44
CA LEU A 115 -12.44 9.96 29.01
C LEU A 115 -11.82 11.17 28.31
N GLY A 116 -12.01 12.38 28.83
CA GLY A 116 -11.39 13.62 28.33
C GLY A 116 -9.92 13.79 28.68
N ILE A 117 -9.36 12.99 29.58
CA ILE A 117 -7.96 13.09 30.00
C ILE A 117 -7.06 12.38 28.97
N PRO A 118 -6.13 13.10 28.32
CA PRO A 118 -5.21 12.49 27.34
C PRO A 118 -4.40 11.35 27.96
N GLY A 119 -4.35 10.21 27.27
CA GLY A 119 -3.58 9.04 27.68
C GLY A 119 -4.33 8.05 28.57
N LEU A 120 -5.55 8.35 29.08
CA LEU A 120 -6.39 7.38 29.78
C LEU A 120 -7.11 6.43 28.83
N VAL A 121 -7.51 6.93 27.67
CA VAL A 121 -8.15 6.12 26.63
C VAL A 121 -7.45 6.37 25.31
N SER A 122 -7.07 5.31 24.66
CA SER A 122 -6.55 5.33 23.29
C SER A 122 -7.39 4.45 22.38
N ILE A 123 -7.55 4.93 21.15
CA ILE A 123 -8.18 4.16 20.08
C ILE A 123 -7.06 3.55 19.28
N GLU A 124 -6.85 2.26 19.42
CA GLU A 124 -5.95 1.52 18.58
C GLU A 124 -6.75 1.00 17.37
N SER A 125 -6.57 1.63 16.23
CA SER A 125 -6.93 0.96 14.99
C SER A 125 -5.86 -0.09 14.74
N SER A 126 -6.26 -1.35 14.63
CA SER A 126 -5.35 -2.41 14.20
C SER A 126 -4.94 -2.10 12.75
N SER A 127 -3.93 -1.27 12.59
CA SER A 127 -3.31 -0.97 11.29
C SER A 127 -2.40 -2.13 10.89
N ALA A 128 -2.91 -3.36 10.93
CA ALA A 128 -2.17 -4.43 10.30
C ALA A 128 -2.09 -4.10 8.82
N GLY A 129 -0.96 -3.60 8.37
CA GLY A 129 -0.61 -3.43 6.96
C GLY A 129 -0.79 -4.74 6.20
N PRO A 130 -0.47 -4.78 4.92
CA PRO A 130 -0.41 -6.03 4.18
C PRO A 130 0.47 -7.04 4.92
N GLN A 131 0.04 -8.30 4.93
CA GLN A 131 0.76 -9.37 5.61
C GLN A 131 1.57 -10.21 4.61
N PRO A 132 2.61 -10.94 5.04
CA PRO A 132 3.42 -11.79 4.15
C PRO A 132 2.62 -12.80 3.33
N GLU A 133 1.50 -13.29 3.87
CA GLU A 133 0.62 -14.25 3.18
C GLU A 133 -0.02 -13.65 1.91
N GLU A 134 -0.13 -12.33 1.85
CA GLU A 134 -0.71 -11.60 0.71
C GLU A 134 0.28 -11.43 -0.45
N ALA A 135 1.55 -11.78 -0.24
CA ALA A 135 2.61 -11.68 -1.25
C ALA A 135 2.29 -12.44 -2.54
N LYS A 136 1.66 -13.62 -2.45
CA LYS A 136 1.27 -14.42 -3.63
C LYS A 136 0.21 -13.73 -4.47
N GLY A 137 -0.80 -13.16 -3.82
CA GLY A 137 -1.86 -12.40 -4.49
C GLY A 137 -1.29 -11.16 -5.18
N LEU A 138 -0.40 -10.44 -4.48
CA LEU A 138 0.27 -9.26 -5.02
C LEU A 138 1.20 -9.61 -6.19
N ALA A 139 1.97 -10.70 -6.11
CA ALA A 139 2.80 -11.17 -7.21
C ALA A 139 1.98 -11.49 -8.46
N SER A 140 0.86 -12.19 -8.32
CA SER A 140 -0.06 -12.50 -9.41
C SER A 140 -0.63 -11.24 -10.06
N LEU A 141 -1.02 -10.26 -9.23
CA LEU A 141 -1.55 -9.00 -9.71
C LEU A 141 -0.48 -8.17 -10.44
N THR A 142 0.73 -8.13 -9.89
CA THR A 142 1.89 -7.49 -10.53
C THR A 142 2.21 -8.14 -11.87
N ALA A 143 2.20 -9.46 -11.93
CA ALA A 143 2.42 -10.21 -13.16
C ALA A 143 1.44 -9.78 -14.26
N ARG A 144 0.14 -9.68 -13.95
CA ARG A 144 -0.90 -9.22 -14.88
C ARG A 144 -0.65 -7.79 -15.37
N ALA A 145 -0.26 -6.87 -14.48
CA ALA A 145 0.07 -5.51 -14.85
C ALA A 145 1.31 -5.43 -15.77
N VAL A 146 2.33 -6.25 -15.53
CA VAL A 146 3.51 -6.35 -16.39
C VAL A 146 3.15 -6.94 -17.74
N ASP A 147 2.33 -7.99 -17.79
CA ASP A 147 1.88 -8.62 -19.04
C ASP A 147 1.09 -7.63 -19.91
N GLU A 148 0.22 -6.81 -19.31
CA GLU A 148 -0.50 -5.74 -20.00
C GLU A 148 0.47 -4.69 -20.55
N MET A 149 1.45 -4.26 -19.77
CA MET A 149 2.49 -3.33 -20.22
C MET A 149 3.29 -3.91 -21.39
N VAL A 150 3.65 -5.18 -21.35
CA VAL A 150 4.38 -5.85 -22.44
C VAL A 150 3.53 -5.93 -23.71
N ALA A 151 2.24 -6.24 -23.58
CA ALA A 151 1.30 -6.24 -24.69
C ALA A 151 1.19 -4.86 -25.35
N MET A 152 1.04 -3.80 -24.56
CA MET A 152 1.03 -2.41 -25.05
C MET A 152 2.30 -2.09 -25.82
N ARG A 153 3.48 -2.44 -25.30
CA ARG A 153 4.78 -2.22 -25.97
C ARG A 153 4.88 -2.90 -27.34
N ARG A 154 4.29 -4.09 -27.48
CA ARG A 154 4.25 -4.80 -28.76
C ARG A 154 3.34 -4.09 -29.77
N THR A 155 2.14 -3.74 -29.36
CA THR A 155 1.19 -3.03 -30.21
C THR A 155 1.76 -1.68 -30.72
N GLU A 156 2.41 -0.93 -29.84
CA GLU A 156 3.05 0.34 -30.22
C GLU A 156 4.19 0.12 -31.20
N ALA A 157 5.03 -0.89 -30.99
CA ALA A 157 6.12 -1.22 -31.89
C ALA A 157 5.65 -1.66 -33.27
N GLU A 158 4.56 -2.44 -33.33
CA GLU A 158 3.94 -2.87 -34.60
C GLU A 158 3.36 -1.69 -35.38
N ALA A 159 2.69 -0.75 -34.66
CA ALA A 159 2.16 0.46 -35.27
C ALA A 159 3.28 1.33 -35.85
N LEU A 160 4.35 1.57 -35.09
CA LEU A 160 5.53 2.32 -35.57
C LEU A 160 6.22 1.63 -36.75
N ALA A 161 6.39 0.32 -36.71
CA ALA A 161 6.98 -0.43 -37.80
C ALA A 161 6.14 -0.37 -39.08
N SER A 162 4.83 -0.36 -38.97
CA SER A 162 3.90 -0.23 -40.09
C SER A 162 3.97 1.17 -40.72
N GLN A 163 4.05 2.21 -39.87
CA GLN A 163 4.17 3.59 -40.32
C GLN A 163 5.49 3.84 -41.05
N ILE A 164 6.62 3.37 -40.49
CA ILE A 164 7.92 3.47 -41.15
C ILE A 164 7.96 2.75 -42.51
N ARG A 165 7.31 1.60 -42.63
CA ARG A 165 7.23 0.87 -43.90
C ARG A 165 6.39 1.63 -44.93
N ALA A 166 5.30 2.27 -44.51
CA ALA A 166 4.49 3.10 -45.39
C ALA A 166 5.27 4.32 -45.90
N ASP A 167 6.02 4.98 -44.98
CA ASP A 167 6.82 6.16 -45.31
C ASP A 167 8.06 5.86 -46.20
N LEU A 168 8.56 4.64 -46.16
CA LEU A 168 9.71 4.18 -47.01
C LEU A 168 9.26 3.53 -48.32
N GLY A 169 7.98 3.25 -48.50
CA GLY A 169 7.41 2.61 -49.67
C GLY A 169 6.87 3.58 -50.74
N ASP A 170 6.86 4.89 -50.46
CA ASP A 170 6.64 5.98 -51.38
C ASP A 170 7.98 6.59 -51.82
#